data_fad8f4476c65861bc4dfdba71803695b
#
_entry.id   fad8f4476c65861bc4dfdba71803695b
#
_cell.length_a   1.000
_cell.length_b   1.000
_cell.length_c   1.000
_cell.angle_alpha   90.00
_cell.angle_beta   90.00
_cell.angle_gamma   90.00
#
_symmetry.space_group_name_H-M   'P 1'
#
loop_
_entity.id
_entity.type
_entity.pdbx_description
1 polymer ?
#
loop_
_entity_poly.entity_id
_entity_poly.type
_entity_poly.pdbx_seq_one_letter_code
_entity_poly.pdbx_strand_id
1 'polypeptide(L)'
;MDFMKLAREKAKLVEMDDRLVNRAINEGFSGGEKKRNEIFQMAVLEPSLAILDETDSGLDIDALRLVAEGVNRQRSAERSIIVVTHYQRLLDYIVPDFVHVLAGGRIVASGGADLAEKLEAQGYAWLERGGIGKLDVEIRA
;
A
#
# COMPACT_ATOMS: atom_id res chain seq x y z
N MET A 1 -17.50 -5.61 -22.96
CA MET A 1 -17.96 -5.37 -21.57
C MET A 1 -18.27 -3.88 -21.45
N ASP A 2 -19.40 -3.50 -20.88
CA ASP A 2 -19.72 -2.09 -20.66
C ASP A 2 -18.81 -1.55 -19.56
N PHE A 3 -18.02 -0.50 -19.82
CA PHE A 3 -17.09 0.11 -18.89
C PHE A 3 -17.79 0.54 -17.59
N MET A 4 -18.99 1.11 -17.68
CA MET A 4 -19.75 1.55 -16.51
C MET A 4 -20.15 0.37 -15.60
N LYS A 5 -20.43 -0.79 -16.18
CA LYS A 5 -20.72 -2.00 -15.41
C LYS A 5 -19.46 -2.46 -14.68
N LEU A 6 -18.32 -2.53 -15.36
CA LEU A 6 -17.02 -2.85 -14.75
C LEU A 6 -16.68 -1.88 -13.62
N ALA A 7 -16.78 -0.57 -13.88
CA ALA A 7 -16.47 0.45 -12.88
C ALA A 7 -17.30 0.28 -11.60
N ARG A 8 -18.62 0.04 -11.72
CA ARG A 8 -19.49 -0.20 -10.55
C ARG A 8 -19.15 -1.49 -9.80
N GLU A 9 -18.78 -2.56 -10.51
CA GLU A 9 -18.32 -3.80 -9.88
C GLU A 9 -17.02 -3.57 -9.08
N LYS A 10 -16.07 -2.84 -9.65
CA LYS A 10 -14.80 -2.51 -9.00
C LYS A 10 -14.96 -1.51 -7.85
N ALA A 11 -15.89 -0.55 -7.95
CA ALA A 11 -16.22 0.39 -6.88
C ALA A 11 -16.67 -0.33 -5.59
N LYS A 12 -17.41 -1.44 -5.72
CA LYS A 12 -17.82 -2.27 -4.57
C LYS A 12 -16.63 -2.91 -3.83
N LEU A 13 -15.55 -3.24 -4.54
CA LEU A 13 -14.36 -3.84 -3.92
C LEU A 13 -13.68 -2.89 -2.93
N VAL A 14 -13.80 -1.59 -3.16
CA VAL A 14 -13.15 -0.53 -2.37
C VAL A 14 -14.17 0.29 -1.56
N GLU A 15 -15.40 -0.19 -1.49
CA GLU A 15 -16.52 0.47 -0.78
C GLU A 15 -16.69 1.95 -1.19
N MET A 16 -16.52 2.22 -2.49
CA MET A 16 -16.66 3.55 -3.05
C MET A 16 -18.14 3.84 -3.37
N ASP A 17 -18.60 5.02 -2.96
CA ASP A 17 -19.97 5.47 -3.27
C ASP A 17 -20.14 5.66 -4.80
N ASP A 18 -21.23 5.14 -5.35
CA ASP A 18 -21.56 5.26 -6.79
C ASP A 18 -21.58 6.71 -7.28
N ARG A 19 -21.88 7.67 -6.38
CA ARG A 19 -21.84 9.10 -6.70
C ARG A 19 -20.42 9.58 -7.05
N LEU A 20 -19.40 8.97 -6.46
CA LEU A 20 -18.01 9.32 -6.72
C LEU A 20 -17.51 8.76 -8.06
N VAL A 21 -18.04 7.63 -8.50
CA VAL A 21 -17.70 7.03 -9.82
C VAL A 21 -18.08 7.95 -10.99
N ASN A 22 -19.11 8.78 -10.81
CA ASN A 22 -19.60 9.71 -11.84
C ASN A 22 -19.05 11.13 -11.72
N ARG A 23 -18.20 11.42 -10.73
CA ARG A 23 -17.55 12.72 -10.54
C ARG A 23 -16.24 12.81 -11.31
N ALA A 24 -15.86 14.04 -11.65
CA ALA A 24 -14.52 14.32 -12.14
C ALA A 24 -13.48 13.90 -11.07
N ILE A 25 -12.39 13.30 -11.51
CA ILE A 25 -11.34 12.77 -10.63
C ILE A 25 -10.82 13.90 -9.73
N ASN A 26 -10.85 13.62 -8.43
CA ASN A 26 -10.37 14.53 -7.37
C ASN A 26 -11.15 15.85 -7.19
N GLU A 27 -12.24 16.07 -7.90
CA GLU A 27 -13.04 17.28 -7.73
C GLU A 27 -14.00 17.13 -6.52
N GLY A 28 -13.72 17.91 -5.47
CA GLY A 28 -14.51 17.91 -4.24
C GLY A 28 -14.41 16.62 -3.41
N PHE A 29 -13.36 15.81 -3.59
CA PHE A 29 -13.09 14.63 -2.79
C PHE A 29 -12.41 15.01 -1.47
N SER A 30 -12.84 14.39 -0.37
CA SER A 30 -12.09 14.38 0.89
C SER A 30 -10.76 13.61 0.72
N GLY A 31 -9.85 13.73 1.70
CA GLY A 31 -8.59 12.98 1.68
C GLY A 31 -8.81 11.47 1.56
N GLY A 32 -9.69 10.91 2.37
CA GLY A 32 -10.01 9.47 2.32
C GLY A 32 -10.68 9.05 1.01
N GLU A 33 -11.55 9.88 0.43
CA GLU A 33 -12.18 9.60 -0.86
C GLU A 33 -11.17 9.62 -2.01
N LYS A 34 -10.17 10.54 -1.97
CA LYS A 34 -9.07 10.55 -2.94
C LYS A 34 -8.27 9.24 -2.89
N LYS A 35 -7.89 8.80 -1.68
CA LYS A 35 -7.12 7.56 -1.52
C LYS A 35 -7.92 6.33 -1.92
N ARG A 36 -9.21 6.25 -1.59
CA ARG A 36 -10.11 5.20 -2.13
C ARG A 36 -10.19 5.23 -3.65
N ASN A 37 -10.24 6.42 -4.25
CA ASN A 37 -10.25 6.55 -5.71
C ASN A 37 -8.94 6.05 -6.34
N GLU A 38 -7.78 6.24 -5.71
CA GLU A 38 -6.51 5.65 -6.17
C GLU A 38 -6.58 4.12 -6.20
N ILE A 39 -7.10 3.50 -5.14
CA ILE A 39 -7.26 2.03 -5.08
C ILE A 39 -8.35 1.54 -6.04
N PHE A 40 -9.41 2.32 -6.25
CA PHE A 40 -10.42 2.05 -7.27
C PHE A 40 -9.82 2.04 -8.68
N GLN A 41 -8.99 3.03 -9.01
CA GLN A 41 -8.28 3.08 -10.30
C GLN A 41 -7.39 1.84 -10.48
N MET A 42 -6.66 1.43 -9.44
CA MET A 42 -5.87 0.19 -9.47
C MET A 42 -6.76 -1.03 -9.75
N ALA A 43 -7.97 -1.09 -9.15
CA ALA A 43 -8.91 -2.18 -9.36
C ALA A 43 -9.48 -2.22 -10.79
N VAL A 44 -9.68 -1.07 -11.42
CA VAL A 44 -10.18 -0.96 -12.80
C VAL A 44 -9.09 -1.30 -13.81
N LEU A 45 -7.88 -0.81 -13.60
CA LEU A 45 -6.75 -0.95 -14.51
C LEU A 45 -6.11 -2.34 -14.46
N GLU A 46 -6.26 -3.06 -13.35
CA GLU A 46 -5.68 -4.38 -13.10
C GLU A 46 -4.19 -4.49 -13.52
N PRO A 47 -3.32 -3.58 -13.05
CA PRO A 47 -1.93 -3.58 -13.46
C PRO A 47 -1.19 -4.82 -12.93
N SER A 48 -0.19 -5.32 -13.65
CA SER A 48 0.71 -6.36 -13.17
C SER A 48 1.67 -5.85 -12.08
N LEU A 49 2.00 -4.54 -12.10
CA LEU A 49 2.76 -3.84 -11.08
C LEU A 49 2.01 -2.58 -10.65
N ALA A 50 1.71 -2.45 -9.37
CA ALA A 50 1.18 -1.24 -8.76
C ALA A 50 2.22 -0.63 -7.80
N ILE A 51 2.37 0.69 -7.84
CA ILE A 51 3.20 1.44 -6.89
C ILE A 51 2.28 2.40 -6.13
N LEU A 52 2.18 2.20 -4.82
CA LEU A 52 1.36 2.99 -3.91
C LEU A 52 2.29 3.88 -3.09
N ASP A 53 2.32 5.16 -3.41
CA ASP A 53 3.21 6.14 -2.77
C ASP A 53 2.43 6.95 -1.75
N GLU A 54 2.78 6.79 -0.46
CA GLU A 54 2.16 7.46 0.69
C GLU A 54 0.61 7.43 0.66
N THR A 55 0.03 6.28 0.29
CA THR A 55 -1.42 6.11 0.17
C THR A 55 -2.15 6.21 1.51
N ASP A 56 -1.43 6.12 2.60
CA ASP A 56 -1.86 6.22 4.00
C ASP A 56 -1.78 7.65 4.56
N SER A 57 -1.14 8.58 3.85
CA SER A 57 -0.93 9.96 4.35
C SER A 57 -2.26 10.70 4.54
N GLY A 58 -2.45 11.26 5.74
CA GLY A 58 -3.62 12.07 6.08
C GLY A 58 -4.93 11.30 6.27
N LEU A 59 -4.86 9.97 6.40
CA LEU A 59 -6.02 9.12 6.69
C LEU A 59 -6.22 8.95 8.20
N ASP A 60 -7.49 8.94 8.61
CA ASP A 60 -7.88 8.38 9.91
C ASP A 60 -7.81 6.83 9.86
N ILE A 61 -7.98 6.20 11.02
CA ILE A 61 -7.79 4.76 11.17
C ILE A 61 -8.82 3.94 10.36
N ASP A 62 -10.05 4.46 10.21
CA ASP A 62 -11.10 3.77 9.47
C ASP A 62 -10.86 3.86 7.97
N ALA A 63 -10.47 5.03 7.47
CA ALA A 63 -10.11 5.22 6.07
C ALA A 63 -8.85 4.40 5.72
N LEU A 64 -7.85 4.33 6.62
CA LEU A 64 -6.66 3.51 6.45
C LEU A 64 -7.02 2.03 6.30
N ARG A 65 -7.91 1.51 7.15
CA ARG A 65 -8.38 0.13 7.08
C ARG A 65 -9.06 -0.18 5.77
N LEU A 66 -9.97 0.69 5.31
CA LEU A 66 -10.67 0.53 4.03
C LEU A 66 -9.72 0.51 2.84
N VAL A 67 -8.72 1.39 2.83
CA VAL A 67 -7.68 1.41 1.80
C VAL A 67 -6.89 0.10 1.81
N ALA A 68 -6.44 -0.34 2.98
CA ALA A 68 -5.69 -1.58 3.13
C ALA A 68 -6.48 -2.82 2.69
N GLU A 69 -7.76 -2.90 3.05
CA GLU A 69 -8.65 -3.97 2.58
C GLU A 69 -8.80 -3.95 1.06
N GLY A 70 -8.96 -2.76 0.46
CA GLY A 70 -9.02 -2.59 -0.98
C GLY A 70 -7.76 -3.08 -1.69
N VAL A 71 -6.57 -2.84 -1.11
CA VAL A 71 -5.29 -3.35 -1.60
C VAL A 71 -5.23 -4.88 -1.45
N ASN A 72 -5.54 -5.41 -0.26
CA ASN A 72 -5.47 -6.85 0.00
C ASN A 72 -6.39 -7.68 -0.90
N ARG A 73 -7.59 -7.17 -1.21
CA ARG A 73 -8.53 -7.83 -2.14
C ARG A 73 -7.99 -7.90 -3.58
N GLN A 74 -6.96 -7.13 -3.91
CA GLN A 74 -6.36 -7.10 -5.24
C GLN A 74 -5.03 -7.86 -5.32
N ARG A 75 -4.56 -8.46 -4.23
CA ARG A 75 -3.36 -9.32 -4.24
C ARG A 75 -3.63 -10.57 -5.06
N SER A 76 -2.69 -10.94 -5.91
CA SER A 76 -2.72 -12.18 -6.70
C SER A 76 -1.29 -12.61 -7.06
N ALA A 77 -1.14 -13.84 -7.55
CA ALA A 77 0.15 -14.35 -8.00
C ALA A 77 0.70 -13.61 -9.24
N GLU A 78 -0.19 -12.98 -10.01
CA GLU A 78 0.18 -12.25 -11.23
C GLU A 78 0.40 -10.75 -11.00
N ARG A 79 0.30 -10.28 -9.74
CA ARG A 79 0.40 -8.86 -9.42
C ARG A 79 1.42 -8.60 -8.33
N SER A 80 2.35 -7.70 -8.63
CA SER A 80 3.26 -7.14 -7.65
C SER A 80 2.75 -5.78 -7.16
N ILE A 81 2.81 -5.54 -5.85
CA ILE A 81 2.39 -4.27 -5.24
C ILE A 81 3.57 -3.76 -4.42
N ILE A 82 4.07 -2.56 -4.77
CA ILE A 82 5.08 -1.85 -4.00
C ILE A 82 4.35 -0.77 -3.20
N VAL A 83 4.50 -0.80 -1.89
CA VAL A 83 3.94 0.22 -0.98
C VAL A 83 5.09 1.03 -0.42
N VAL A 84 5.08 2.33 -0.68
CA VAL A 84 6.01 3.30 -0.08
C VAL A 84 5.27 4.00 1.05
N THR A 85 5.74 3.82 2.26
CA THR A 85 5.13 4.42 3.46
C THR A 85 6.19 4.72 4.52
N HIS A 86 5.94 5.73 5.31
CA HIS A 86 6.67 6.00 6.56
C HIS A 86 5.80 5.70 7.80
N TYR A 87 4.55 5.24 7.60
CA TYR A 87 3.63 4.84 8.65
C TYR A 87 3.59 3.32 8.78
N GLN A 88 4.15 2.82 9.85
CA GLN A 88 4.18 1.38 10.13
C GLN A 88 2.79 0.78 10.33
N ARG A 89 1.83 1.56 10.84
CA ARG A 89 0.44 1.12 11.03
C ARG A 89 -0.22 0.57 9.76
N LEU A 90 0.20 1.01 8.57
CA LEU A 90 -0.31 0.44 7.33
C LEU A 90 0.10 -1.04 7.21
N LEU A 91 1.30 -1.40 7.68
CA LEU A 91 1.84 -2.76 7.60
C LEU A 91 1.12 -3.75 8.54
N ASP A 92 0.39 -3.26 9.56
CA ASP A 92 -0.50 -4.08 10.39
C ASP A 92 -1.71 -4.60 9.59
N TYR A 93 -2.12 -3.84 8.57
CA TYR A 93 -3.25 -4.18 7.72
C TYR A 93 -2.82 -4.79 6.38
N ILE A 94 -1.68 -4.37 5.82
CA ILE A 94 -1.09 -4.90 4.59
C ILE A 94 0.21 -5.59 4.97
N VAL A 95 0.14 -6.86 5.39
CA VAL A 95 1.34 -7.62 5.74
C VAL A 95 2.20 -7.82 4.48
N PRO A 96 3.42 -7.26 4.43
CA PRO A 96 4.27 -7.37 3.26
C PRO A 96 4.96 -8.73 3.20
N ASP A 97 5.25 -9.22 1.99
CA ASP A 97 6.10 -10.38 1.77
C ASP A 97 7.58 -10.01 1.95
N PHE A 98 7.95 -8.78 1.55
CA PHE A 98 9.29 -8.24 1.65
C PHE A 98 9.25 -6.79 2.14
N VAL A 99 10.22 -6.43 2.97
CA VAL A 99 10.43 -5.07 3.47
C VAL A 99 11.83 -4.60 3.09
N HIS A 100 11.90 -3.40 2.49
CA HIS A 100 13.15 -2.74 2.17
C HIS A 100 13.21 -1.39 2.87
N VAL A 101 14.28 -1.13 3.60
CA VAL A 101 14.47 0.13 4.31
C VAL A 101 15.36 1.03 3.48
N LEU A 102 14.82 2.21 3.11
CA LEU A 102 15.53 3.22 2.35
C LEU A 102 16.03 4.34 3.28
N ALA A 103 17.32 4.59 3.29
CA ALA A 103 17.92 5.71 4.01
C ALA A 103 19.09 6.30 3.23
N GLY A 104 19.21 7.63 3.21
CA GLY A 104 20.27 8.32 2.47
C GLY A 104 20.32 7.97 0.97
N GLY A 105 19.18 7.68 0.34
CA GLY A 105 19.08 7.29 -1.07
C GLY A 105 19.54 5.88 -1.38
N ARG A 106 19.69 5.00 -0.38
CA ARG A 106 20.14 3.61 -0.53
C ARG A 106 19.26 2.67 0.28
N ILE A 107 19.08 1.44 -0.23
CA ILE A 107 18.50 0.35 0.56
C ILE A 107 19.55 -0.07 1.60
N VAL A 108 19.25 0.14 2.88
CA VAL A 108 20.17 -0.15 3.99
C VAL A 108 19.84 -1.46 4.71
N ALA A 109 18.61 -1.96 4.55
CA ALA A 109 18.19 -3.26 5.07
C ALA A 109 17.10 -3.85 4.19
N SER A 110 17.02 -5.18 4.14
CA SER A 110 15.96 -5.93 3.49
C SER A 110 15.61 -7.15 4.33
N GLY A 111 14.33 -7.52 4.39
CA GLY A 111 13.87 -8.65 5.18
C GLY A 111 12.39 -8.94 4.95
N GLY A 112 11.82 -9.79 5.78
CA GLY A 112 10.37 -10.08 5.83
C GLY A 112 9.60 -9.08 6.69
N ALA A 113 8.35 -9.41 7.01
CA ALA A 113 7.48 -8.58 7.84
C ALA A 113 8.08 -8.28 9.22
N ASP A 114 8.88 -9.21 9.79
CA ASP A 114 9.58 -9.05 11.08
C ASP A 114 10.55 -7.85 11.10
N LEU A 115 11.05 -7.43 9.94
CA LEU A 115 11.88 -6.23 9.84
C LEU A 115 11.06 -4.96 10.14
N ALA A 116 9.81 -4.91 9.70
CA ALA A 116 8.92 -3.79 10.00
C ALA A 116 8.64 -3.69 11.51
N GLU A 117 8.36 -4.81 12.17
CA GLU A 117 8.14 -4.87 13.62
C GLU A 117 9.37 -4.41 14.40
N LYS A 118 10.58 -4.82 13.98
CA LYS A 118 11.83 -4.38 14.59
C LYS A 118 12.06 -2.88 14.44
N LEU A 119 11.73 -2.32 13.27
CA LEU A 119 11.82 -0.87 13.04
C LEU A 119 10.86 -0.09 13.94
N GLU A 120 9.65 -0.60 14.13
CA GLU A 120 8.69 0.01 15.03
C GLU A 120 9.18 0.01 16.49
N ALA A 121 9.68 -1.13 16.96
CA ALA A 121 10.11 -1.29 18.33
C ALA A 121 11.39 -0.51 18.67
N GLN A 122 12.32 -0.36 17.72
CA GLN A 122 13.69 0.13 17.97
C GLN A 122 14.01 1.45 17.26
N GLY A 123 13.16 1.89 16.35
CA GLY A 123 13.36 3.08 15.53
C GLY A 123 14.51 2.92 14.52
N TYR A 124 14.73 3.95 13.70
CA TYR A 124 15.79 3.94 12.67
C TYR A 124 17.21 4.02 13.27
N ALA A 125 17.38 4.52 14.49
CA ALA A 125 18.67 4.60 15.17
C ALA A 125 19.33 3.23 15.39
N TRP A 126 18.57 2.14 15.37
CA TRP A 126 19.09 0.77 15.37
C TRP A 126 19.91 0.45 14.11
N LEU A 127 19.48 0.92 12.95
CA LEU A 127 20.18 0.73 11.68
C LEU A 127 21.54 1.43 11.65
N GLU A 128 21.64 2.62 12.26
CA GLU A 128 22.87 3.41 12.33
C GLU A 128 23.92 2.78 13.29
N ARG A 129 23.47 2.06 14.33
CA ARG A 129 24.35 1.43 15.34
C ARG A 129 24.92 0.08 14.92
N GLY A 130 24.85 -0.27 13.62
CA GLY A 130 25.42 -1.52 13.11
C GLY A 130 24.53 -2.74 13.32
N GLY A 131 23.24 -2.55 13.56
CA GLY A 131 22.22 -3.62 13.60
C GLY A 131 22.02 -4.34 12.25
N ILE A 132 22.77 -3.95 11.24
CA ILE A 132 22.86 -4.63 9.94
C ILE A 132 23.93 -5.73 10.04
N GLY A 133 23.76 -6.68 10.93
CA GLY A 133 24.35 -7.99 10.74
C GLY A 133 23.70 -8.59 9.51
N LYS A 134 24.53 -9.02 8.53
CA LYS A 134 24.12 -9.66 7.28
C LYS A 134 22.80 -10.40 7.43
N LEU A 135 21.69 -9.74 7.06
CA LEU A 135 20.45 -10.44 6.79
C LEU A 135 20.68 -11.12 5.44
N ASP A 136 20.92 -12.44 5.46
CA ASP A 136 21.00 -13.26 4.26
C ASP A 136 19.66 -13.18 3.54
N VAL A 137 19.60 -12.30 2.56
CA VAL A 137 18.47 -12.25 1.64
C VAL A 137 18.67 -13.37 0.63
N GLU A 138 18.20 -14.56 0.92
CA GLU A 138 17.94 -15.54 -0.12
C GLU A 138 16.76 -15.05 -0.95
N ILE A 139 17.04 -14.30 -1.99
CA ILE A 139 16.08 -14.03 -3.05
C ILE A 139 15.93 -15.35 -3.81
N ARG A 140 14.92 -16.12 -3.47
CA ARG A 140 14.49 -17.24 -4.33
C ARG A 140 13.81 -16.63 -5.55
N ALA A 141 14.49 -16.72 -6.71
CA ALA A 141 13.95 -16.43 -8.02
C ALA A 141 12.87 -17.46 -8.40
#